data_d64dae98911f4a0bdcafd1c3007d5fa7
#
_entry.id   d64dae98911f4a0bdcafd1c3007d5fa7
#
_cell.length_a   1.000
_cell.length_b   1.000
_cell.length_c   1.000
_cell.angle_alpha   90.00
_cell.angle_beta   90.00
_cell.angle_gamma   90.00
#
_symmetry.space_group_name_H-M   'P 1'
#
loop_
_entity.id
_entity.type
_entity.pdbx_description
1 polymer ?
#
loop_
_entity_poly.entity_id
_entity_poly.type
_entity_poly.pdbx_seq_one_letter_code
_entity_poly.pdbx_strand_id
1 'polypeptide(L)'
;MASTFLSSIGQQFEGLKIDGDQVWLRPPRASDYEGWHQVRSDSRAFLVPWEPTWPSDVLTRASFRRRLKRYARDVRDDAGYSFFVFRRGDGALVGGVNLSHVHRGVSQSCSMGYWMGENYARQGLMTDAVQAVVAFCF
;
A
#
# COMPACT_ATOMS: atom_id res chain seq x y z
N MET A 1 5.64 20.91 -2.06
CA MET A 1 4.21 21.28 -2.00
C MET A 1 3.34 20.04 -2.19
N ALA A 2 2.42 19.82 -1.27
CA ALA A 2 1.56 18.62 -1.31
C ALA A 2 0.74 18.54 -2.59
N SER A 3 0.20 19.66 -3.09
CA SER A 3 -0.57 19.68 -4.32
C SER A 3 0.27 19.31 -5.54
N THR A 4 1.55 19.70 -5.56
CA THR A 4 2.46 19.34 -6.64
C THR A 4 2.75 17.83 -6.62
N PHE A 5 2.98 17.26 -5.43
CA PHE A 5 3.14 15.82 -5.29
C PHE A 5 1.92 15.09 -5.84
N LEU A 6 0.74 15.41 -5.34
CA LEU A 6 -0.48 14.71 -5.73
C LEU A 6 -0.83 14.90 -7.21
N SER A 7 -0.45 16.02 -7.82
CA SER A 7 -0.72 16.22 -9.24
C SER A 7 0.24 15.47 -10.15
N SER A 8 1.46 15.22 -9.70
CA SER A 8 2.48 14.55 -10.53
C SER A 8 2.52 13.04 -10.32
N ILE A 9 2.06 12.55 -9.18
CA ILE A 9 2.20 11.13 -8.82
C ILE A 9 1.49 10.21 -9.81
N GLY A 10 0.35 10.61 -10.35
CA GLY A 10 -0.41 9.78 -11.29
C GLY A 10 0.33 9.47 -12.57
N GLN A 11 1.24 10.35 -13.02
CA GLN A 11 2.02 10.17 -14.24
C GLN A 11 3.24 9.29 -14.03
N GLN A 12 3.77 9.26 -12.80
CA GLN A 12 5.03 8.59 -12.47
C GLN A 12 4.83 7.41 -11.51
N PHE A 13 3.58 7.07 -11.23
CA PHE A 13 3.26 6.16 -10.12
C PHE A 13 3.89 4.78 -10.30
N GLU A 14 3.90 4.22 -11.52
CA GLU A 14 4.42 2.88 -11.74
C GLU A 14 5.91 2.74 -11.43
N GLY A 15 6.68 3.81 -11.68
CA GLY A 15 8.11 3.81 -11.39
C GLY A 15 8.47 4.35 -10.02
N LEU A 16 7.48 4.71 -9.22
CA LEU A 16 7.71 5.35 -7.94
C LEU A 16 8.29 4.39 -6.91
N LYS A 17 9.27 4.86 -6.18
CA LYS A 17 9.83 4.17 -5.03
C LYS A 17 9.98 5.17 -3.89
N ILE A 18 9.49 4.83 -2.72
CA ILE A 18 9.62 5.66 -1.51
C ILE A 18 10.54 4.93 -0.55
N ASP A 19 11.57 5.61 -0.07
CA ASP A 19 12.55 5.02 0.84
C ASP A 19 12.33 5.49 2.27
N GLY A 20 12.19 4.53 3.19
CA GLY A 20 12.31 4.74 4.62
C GLY A 20 13.66 4.25 5.13
N ASP A 21 13.81 4.19 6.44
CA ASP A 21 15.06 3.73 7.06
C ASP A 21 15.21 2.20 6.95
N GLN A 22 14.17 1.48 7.34
CA GLN A 22 14.17 0.01 7.38
C GLN A 22 13.34 -0.61 6.27
N VAL A 23 12.54 0.18 5.58
CA VAL A 23 11.62 -0.28 4.53
C VAL A 23 11.72 0.60 3.31
N TRP A 24 11.17 0.09 2.22
CA TRP A 24 10.89 0.88 1.04
C TRP A 24 9.52 0.47 0.50
N LEU A 25 8.89 1.35 -0.26
CA LEU A 25 7.56 1.15 -0.77
C LEU A 25 7.53 1.39 -2.27
N ARG A 26 6.67 0.67 -2.95
CA ARG A 26 6.35 0.92 -4.35
C ARG A 26 4.92 0.45 -4.65
N PRO A 27 4.35 0.85 -5.80
CA PRO A 27 3.04 0.36 -6.19
C PRO A 27 3.03 -1.17 -6.36
N PRO A 28 1.90 -1.84 -6.09
CA PRO A 28 1.76 -3.27 -6.31
C PRO A 28 1.96 -3.65 -7.79
N ARG A 29 2.53 -4.83 -8.02
CA ARG A 29 2.75 -5.40 -9.35
C ARG A 29 2.21 -6.82 -9.40
N ALA A 30 1.94 -7.29 -10.62
CA ALA A 30 1.47 -8.66 -10.82
C ALA A 30 2.45 -9.70 -10.23
N SER A 31 3.75 -9.42 -10.31
CA SER A 31 4.79 -10.29 -9.77
C SER A 31 4.78 -10.38 -8.23
N ASP A 32 4.03 -9.54 -7.55
CA ASP A 32 3.95 -9.55 -6.09
C ASP A 32 2.95 -10.57 -5.54
N TYR A 33 2.22 -11.28 -6.40
CA TYR A 33 1.16 -12.17 -5.94
C TYR A 33 1.65 -13.18 -4.89
N GLU A 34 2.77 -13.83 -5.14
CA GLU A 34 3.30 -14.87 -4.25
C GLU A 34 3.59 -14.31 -2.86
N GLY A 35 4.30 -13.18 -2.79
CA GLY A 35 4.62 -12.54 -1.52
C GLY A 35 3.38 -12.03 -0.81
N TRP A 36 2.45 -11.42 -1.55
CA TRP A 36 1.19 -10.93 -1.01
C TRP A 36 0.34 -12.10 -0.48
N HIS A 37 0.23 -13.17 -1.24
CA HIS A 37 -0.52 -14.35 -0.83
C HIS A 37 0.06 -14.93 0.46
N GLN A 38 1.38 -15.07 0.52
CA GLN A 38 2.06 -15.67 1.67
C GLN A 38 1.83 -14.85 2.94
N VAL A 39 2.07 -13.54 2.89
CA VAL A 39 1.95 -12.71 4.08
C VAL A 39 0.50 -12.59 4.55
N ARG A 40 -0.45 -12.51 3.62
CA ARG A 40 -1.86 -12.42 3.96
C ARG A 40 -2.39 -13.75 4.51
N SER A 41 -1.99 -14.86 3.90
CA SER A 41 -2.37 -16.20 4.34
C SER A 41 -1.86 -16.49 5.75
N ASP A 42 -0.58 -16.19 5.99
CA ASP A 42 0.04 -16.40 7.30
C ASP A 42 -0.56 -15.52 8.39
N SER A 43 -1.14 -14.38 8.00
CA SER A 43 -1.63 -13.36 8.93
C SER A 43 -3.15 -13.30 9.02
N ARG A 44 -3.85 -14.29 8.45
CA ARG A 44 -5.32 -14.25 8.35
C ARG A 44 -6.00 -14.01 9.70
N ALA A 45 -5.65 -14.81 10.69
CA ALA A 45 -6.25 -14.71 12.03
C ALA A 45 -5.93 -13.37 12.69
N PHE A 46 -4.77 -12.81 12.40
CA PHE A 46 -4.33 -11.51 12.91
C PHE A 46 -5.07 -10.35 12.25
N LEU A 47 -5.32 -10.44 10.93
CA LEU A 47 -5.89 -9.33 10.14
C LEU A 47 -7.41 -9.32 10.14
N VAL A 48 -8.05 -10.48 10.13
CA VAL A 48 -9.52 -10.58 9.98
C VAL A 48 -10.29 -9.72 10.99
N PRO A 49 -9.92 -9.66 12.27
CA PRO A 49 -10.66 -8.84 13.24
C PRO A 49 -10.67 -7.33 12.91
N TRP A 50 -9.69 -6.86 12.13
CA TRP A 50 -9.48 -5.44 11.86
C TRP A 50 -9.86 -5.04 10.44
N GLU A 51 -10.16 -6.01 9.59
CA GLU A 51 -10.53 -5.77 8.20
C GLU A 51 -11.98 -6.20 7.99
N PRO A 52 -12.68 -5.53 7.07
CA PRO A 52 -14.03 -5.97 6.73
C PRO A 52 -13.96 -7.37 6.12
N THR A 53 -15.08 -7.88 5.73
CA THR A 53 -15.26 -9.24 5.25
C THR A 53 -14.15 -9.76 4.34
N TRP A 54 -13.67 -10.97 4.65
CA TRP A 54 -12.77 -11.72 3.78
C TRP A 54 -13.60 -12.74 2.97
N PRO A 55 -13.86 -12.50 1.68
CA PRO A 55 -14.52 -13.50 0.85
C PRO A 55 -13.70 -14.78 0.77
N SER A 56 -14.34 -15.91 0.44
CA SER A 56 -13.66 -17.20 0.36
C SER A 56 -12.56 -17.22 -0.70
N ASP A 57 -12.69 -16.41 -1.75
CA ASP A 57 -11.74 -16.33 -2.86
C ASP A 57 -10.72 -15.20 -2.74
N VAL A 58 -10.61 -14.55 -1.58
CA VAL A 58 -9.84 -13.32 -1.41
C VAL A 58 -8.36 -13.49 -1.78
N LEU A 59 -7.78 -14.67 -1.54
CA LEU A 59 -6.36 -14.91 -1.78
C LEU A 59 -6.06 -15.56 -3.14
N THR A 60 -7.02 -15.61 -4.06
CA THR A 60 -6.79 -16.17 -5.38
C THR A 60 -6.08 -15.19 -6.31
N ARG A 61 -5.45 -15.73 -7.38
CA ARG A 61 -4.84 -14.88 -8.41
C ARG A 61 -5.88 -13.99 -9.09
N ALA A 62 -7.08 -14.50 -9.32
CA ALA A 62 -8.16 -13.70 -9.92
C ALA A 62 -8.53 -12.51 -9.04
N SER A 63 -8.64 -12.74 -7.73
CA SER A 63 -8.90 -11.67 -6.77
C SER A 63 -7.78 -10.64 -6.77
N PHE A 64 -6.53 -11.09 -6.81
CA PHE A 64 -5.37 -10.19 -6.84
C PHE A 64 -5.37 -9.35 -8.12
N ARG A 65 -5.68 -9.94 -9.27
CA ARG A 65 -5.78 -9.18 -10.55
C ARG A 65 -6.87 -8.12 -10.49
N ARG A 66 -8.03 -8.45 -9.91
CA ARG A 66 -9.12 -7.46 -9.73
C ARG A 66 -8.65 -6.31 -8.85
N ARG A 67 -7.90 -6.62 -7.81
CA ARG A 67 -7.33 -5.62 -6.89
C ARG A 67 -6.37 -4.70 -7.63
N LEU A 68 -5.48 -5.25 -8.47
CA LEU A 68 -4.54 -4.43 -9.25
C LEU A 68 -5.27 -3.53 -10.24
N LYS A 69 -6.32 -4.02 -10.88
CA LYS A 69 -7.14 -3.20 -11.81
C LYS A 69 -7.82 -2.06 -11.07
N ARG A 70 -8.32 -2.31 -9.87
CA ARG A 70 -8.92 -1.26 -9.04
C ARG A 70 -7.90 -0.20 -8.66
N TYR A 71 -6.69 -0.61 -8.26
CA TYR A 71 -5.62 0.32 -7.93
C TYR A 71 -5.25 1.19 -9.13
N ALA A 72 -5.12 0.60 -10.32
CA ALA A 72 -4.81 1.35 -11.54
C ALA A 72 -5.90 2.37 -11.88
N ARG A 73 -7.17 1.97 -11.71
CA ARG A 73 -8.30 2.88 -11.94
C ARG A 73 -8.28 4.03 -10.94
N ASP A 74 -8.01 3.76 -9.67
CA ASP A 74 -7.96 4.78 -8.63
C ASP A 74 -6.85 5.81 -8.93
N VAL A 75 -5.69 5.36 -9.39
CA VAL A 75 -4.60 6.25 -9.79
C VAL A 75 -5.01 7.11 -10.99
N ARG A 76 -5.62 6.49 -11.99
CA ARG A 76 -6.09 7.21 -13.19
C ARG A 76 -7.09 8.28 -12.83
N ASP A 77 -8.00 7.99 -11.89
CA ASP A 77 -9.04 8.91 -11.45
C ASP A 77 -8.56 9.84 -10.33
N ASP A 78 -7.32 9.76 -9.94
CA ASP A 78 -6.75 10.53 -8.83
C ASP A 78 -7.55 10.36 -7.53
N ALA A 79 -8.09 9.16 -7.33
CA ALA A 79 -8.93 8.84 -6.18
C ALA A 79 -8.16 8.15 -5.06
N GLY A 80 -7.09 7.42 -5.38
CA GLY A 80 -6.32 6.70 -4.39
C GLY A 80 -5.01 6.16 -4.95
N TYR A 81 -4.09 5.87 -4.03
CA TYR A 81 -2.75 5.40 -4.35
C TYR A 81 -2.38 4.31 -3.35
N SER A 82 -2.02 3.13 -3.84
CA SER A 82 -1.68 1.98 -2.99
C SER A 82 -0.22 1.61 -3.15
N PHE A 83 0.41 1.29 -2.02
CA PHE A 83 1.81 0.89 -1.97
C PHE A 83 1.93 -0.42 -1.21
N PHE A 84 2.82 -1.30 -1.68
CA PHE A 84 3.31 -2.40 -0.85
C PHE A 84 4.58 -1.98 -0.15
N VAL A 85 4.76 -2.52 1.07
CA VAL A 85 5.90 -2.23 1.94
C VAL A 85 6.84 -3.42 1.92
N PHE A 86 8.12 -3.16 1.69
CA PHE A 86 9.16 -4.18 1.62
C PHE A 86 10.23 -3.89 2.66
N ARG A 87 10.69 -4.93 3.34
CA ARG A 87 11.77 -4.80 4.33
C ARG A 87 13.11 -4.81 3.61
N ARG A 88 14.00 -3.86 3.99
CA ARG A 88 15.29 -3.71 3.32
C ARG A 88 16.19 -4.91 3.48
N GLY A 89 16.19 -5.53 4.66
CA GLY A 89 17.13 -6.59 4.96
C GLY A 89 17.06 -7.78 4.02
N ASP A 90 15.84 -8.20 3.65
CA ASP A 90 15.62 -9.39 2.83
C ASP A 90 14.67 -9.16 1.66
N GLY A 91 14.15 -7.95 1.49
CA GLY A 91 13.20 -7.66 0.42
C GLY A 91 11.83 -8.27 0.60
N ALA A 92 11.50 -8.78 1.80
CA ALA A 92 10.20 -9.40 2.04
C ALA A 92 9.08 -8.38 1.98
N LEU A 93 7.96 -8.74 1.32
CA LEU A 93 6.74 -7.96 1.35
C LEU A 93 6.11 -8.13 2.73
N VAL A 94 6.00 -7.04 3.48
CA VAL A 94 5.60 -7.09 4.88
C VAL A 94 4.25 -6.44 5.16
N GLY A 95 3.75 -5.61 4.24
CA GLY A 95 2.47 -4.93 4.46
C GLY A 95 2.11 -4.01 3.32
N GLY A 96 1.16 -3.12 3.57
CA GLY A 96 0.73 -2.15 2.59
C GLY A 96 0.25 -0.85 3.23
N VAL A 97 0.34 0.23 2.46
CA VAL A 97 -0.17 1.56 2.82
C VAL A 97 -1.04 2.04 1.66
N ASN A 98 -2.23 2.52 1.97
CA ASN A 98 -3.17 3.02 0.98
C ASN A 98 -3.53 4.47 1.28
N LEU A 99 -3.47 5.31 0.26
CA LEU A 99 -4.04 6.65 0.29
C LEU A 99 -5.36 6.59 -0.48
N SER A 100 -6.44 7.07 0.14
CA SER A 100 -7.77 7.07 -0.47
C SER A 100 -8.48 8.38 -0.18
N HIS A 101 -9.66 8.59 -0.80
CA HIS A 101 -10.44 9.81 -0.61
C HIS A 101 -9.57 11.06 -0.84
N VAL A 102 -8.81 11.07 -1.94
CA VAL A 102 -7.93 12.20 -2.26
C VAL A 102 -8.79 13.39 -2.68
N HIS A 103 -8.64 14.50 -1.98
CA HIS A 103 -9.35 15.75 -2.24
C HIS A 103 -8.35 16.84 -2.55
N ARG A 104 -8.53 17.47 -3.71
CA ARG A 104 -7.68 18.57 -4.17
C ARG A 104 -8.52 19.83 -4.29
N GLY A 105 -8.46 20.67 -3.38
CA GLY A 105 -9.21 21.92 -3.37
C GLY A 105 -8.64 22.81 -2.30
N VAL A 106 -9.49 23.64 -1.71
CA VAL A 106 -9.06 24.52 -0.64
C VAL A 106 -8.51 23.72 0.53
N SER A 107 -9.19 22.62 0.89
CA SER A 107 -8.72 21.68 1.92
C SER A 107 -8.18 20.44 1.24
N GLN A 108 -6.88 20.40 1.00
CA GLN A 108 -6.23 19.24 0.42
C GLN A 108 -6.07 18.17 1.49
N SER A 109 -6.68 17.01 1.27
CA SER A 109 -6.69 15.94 2.26
C SER A 109 -6.80 14.56 1.60
N CYS A 110 -6.43 13.55 2.34
CA CYS A 110 -6.66 12.16 1.99
C CYS A 110 -6.73 11.31 3.26
N SER A 111 -7.28 10.11 3.12
CA SER A 111 -7.29 9.12 4.19
C SER A 111 -6.15 8.15 3.97
N MET A 112 -5.54 7.69 5.06
CA MET A 112 -4.47 6.69 5.00
C MET A 112 -4.90 5.44 5.75
N GLY A 113 -4.83 4.29 5.07
CA GLY A 113 -5.01 3.00 5.69
C GLY A 113 -3.73 2.18 5.55
N TYR A 114 -3.54 1.21 6.43
CA TYR A 114 -2.37 0.35 6.35
C TYR A 114 -2.67 -1.02 6.96
N TRP A 115 -1.88 -2.01 6.57
CA TRP A 115 -1.91 -3.34 7.14
C TRP A 115 -0.48 -3.90 7.20
N MET A 116 -0.24 -4.79 8.15
CA MET A 116 1.08 -5.40 8.36
C MET A 116 0.90 -6.90 8.62
N GLY A 117 1.78 -7.71 8.05
CA GLY A 117 1.81 -9.13 8.36
C GLY A 117 2.19 -9.38 9.81
N GLU A 118 1.57 -10.41 10.40
CA GLU A 118 1.75 -10.71 11.83
C GLU A 118 3.21 -10.91 12.20
N ASN A 119 3.97 -11.61 11.37
CA ASN A 119 5.38 -11.92 11.65
C ASN A 119 6.27 -10.67 11.63
N TYR A 120 5.77 -9.56 11.11
CA TYR A 120 6.52 -8.32 10.98
C TYR A 120 5.99 -7.20 11.86
N ALA A 121 4.90 -7.46 12.59
CA ALA A 121 4.29 -6.48 13.48
C ALA A 121 5.22 -6.19 14.67
N ARG A 122 5.06 -5.00 15.24
CA ARG A 122 5.79 -4.56 16.44
C ARG A 122 7.30 -4.44 16.27
N GLN A 123 7.77 -4.29 15.02
CA GLN A 123 9.18 -4.09 14.72
C GLN A 123 9.49 -2.67 14.26
N GLY A 124 8.50 -1.78 14.34
CA GLY A 124 8.66 -0.39 13.88
C GLY A 124 8.60 -0.22 12.38
N LEU A 125 8.37 -1.29 11.62
CA LEU A 125 8.37 -1.22 10.16
C LEU A 125 7.23 -0.39 9.60
N MET A 126 6.02 -0.53 10.16
CA MET A 126 4.88 0.25 9.69
C MET A 126 5.00 1.72 10.07
N THR A 127 5.53 2.01 11.26
CA THR A 127 5.82 3.39 11.67
C THR A 127 6.77 4.05 10.67
N ASP A 128 7.84 3.34 10.31
CA ASP A 128 8.81 3.81 9.32
C ASP A 128 8.15 4.03 7.96
N ALA A 129 7.32 3.09 7.52
CA ALA A 129 6.61 3.18 6.24
C ALA A 129 5.66 4.38 6.20
N VAL A 130 4.87 4.57 7.25
CA VAL A 130 3.92 5.69 7.33
C VAL A 130 4.68 7.03 7.34
N GLN A 131 5.77 7.13 8.11
CA GLN A 131 6.58 8.33 8.13
C GLN A 131 7.18 8.63 6.76
N ALA A 132 7.65 7.62 6.05
CA ALA A 132 8.21 7.78 4.71
C ALA A 132 7.16 8.29 3.72
N VAL A 133 5.95 7.74 3.76
CA VAL A 133 4.85 8.19 2.90
C VAL A 133 4.45 9.61 3.23
N VAL A 134 4.30 9.96 4.50
CA VAL A 134 3.94 11.31 4.93
C VAL A 134 5.01 12.31 4.48
N ALA A 135 6.28 12.01 4.69
CA ALA A 135 7.38 12.87 4.25
C ALA A 135 7.38 13.07 2.74
N PHE A 136 7.06 12.02 1.98
CA PHE A 136 7.00 12.09 0.52
C PHE A 136 5.82 12.95 0.04
N CYS A 137 4.69 12.92 0.75
CA CYS A 137 3.50 13.71 0.41
C CYS A 137 3.68 15.20 0.69
N PHE A 138 4.51 15.54 1.62
CA PHE A 138 4.71 16.91 2.07
C PHE A 138 6.16 17.31 2.02
#